data_6dbd44804cee2c46addd09b0221d53e5
#
_entry.id   6dbd44804cee2c46addd09b0221d53e5
#
_cell.length_a   1.000
_cell.length_b   1.000
_cell.length_c   1.000
_cell.angle_alpha   90.00
_cell.angle_beta   90.00
_cell.angle_gamma   90.00
#
_symmetry.space_group_name_H-M   'P 1'
#
loop_
_entity.id
_entity.type
_entity.pdbx_description
1 polymer ?
#
loop_
_entity_poly.entity_id
_entity_poly.type
_entity_poly.pdbx_seq_one_letter_code
_entity_poly.pdbx_strand_id
1 'polypeptide(L)'
;MEDAEVVLRRAPLFDGLDEESARALRRQMSDVKLSRGEHLFLEGQDGDRLYVVLDGKIKLTRAAADGRENLLTVLGPGEMFGELSLFDPRPRTSSASAVTDATVAALGHDALRPWLLERPEVSMHMLQALARRLRRANDVTADLVFTDVPGRVAKNLLDLAERFGEQDRDGLHVHHDLTQEELAQLVGASRETVNKALADFAARGWLQISARSVLILDIERLRRRAR
;
A
#
# COMPACT_ATOMS: atom_id res chain seq x y z
N MET A 1 -8.13 17.84 0.49
CA MET A 1 -7.07 17.32 1.38
C MET A 1 -7.73 17.06 2.73
N GLU A 2 -7.78 15.80 3.13
CA GLU A 2 -8.35 15.40 4.41
C GLU A 2 -7.44 15.88 5.55
N ASP A 3 -8.01 16.16 6.72
CA ASP A 3 -7.20 16.61 7.87
C ASP A 3 -6.21 15.51 8.28
N ALA A 4 -4.92 15.86 8.41
CA ALA A 4 -3.86 14.92 8.76
C ALA A 4 -4.13 14.17 10.08
N GLU A 5 -4.82 14.79 11.05
CA GLU A 5 -5.22 14.14 12.30
C GLU A 5 -6.27 13.04 12.06
N VAL A 6 -7.22 13.26 11.14
CA VAL A 6 -8.25 12.27 10.77
C VAL A 6 -7.61 11.07 10.07
N VAL A 7 -6.65 11.34 9.16
CA VAL A 7 -5.92 10.29 8.44
C VAL A 7 -5.09 9.44 9.40
N LEU A 8 -4.36 10.07 10.34
CA LEU A 8 -3.54 9.35 11.32
C LEU A 8 -4.34 8.41 12.21
N ARG A 9 -5.59 8.77 12.56
CA ARG A 9 -6.48 7.88 13.36
C ARG A 9 -6.80 6.54 12.69
N ARG A 10 -6.59 6.42 11.37
CA ARG A 10 -6.74 5.16 10.64
C ARG A 10 -5.51 4.26 10.76
N ALA A 11 -4.36 4.83 11.13
CA ALA A 11 -3.14 4.06 11.26
C ALA A 11 -3.16 3.21 12.54
N PRO A 12 -2.67 1.95 12.49
CA PRO A 12 -2.68 1.04 13.63
C PRO A 12 -1.99 1.61 14.89
N LEU A 13 -1.03 2.51 14.70
CA LEU A 13 -0.31 3.17 15.78
C LEU A 13 -1.20 4.13 16.59
N PHE A 14 -2.26 4.65 15.99
CA PHE A 14 -3.20 5.59 16.61
C PHE A 14 -4.50 4.93 17.04
N ASP A 15 -4.72 3.68 16.66
CA ASP A 15 -5.93 2.94 16.99
C ASP A 15 -6.06 2.76 18.50
N GLY A 16 -7.22 3.11 19.05
CA GLY A 16 -7.50 3.06 20.49
C GLY A 16 -6.88 4.18 21.34
N LEU A 17 -6.12 5.13 20.77
CA LEU A 17 -5.61 6.27 21.53
C LEU A 17 -6.73 7.31 21.77
N ASP A 18 -6.77 7.85 22.99
CA ASP A 18 -7.55 9.04 23.28
C ASP A 18 -6.96 10.25 22.54
N GLU A 19 -7.73 11.33 22.50
CA GLU A 19 -7.38 12.53 21.72
C GLU A 19 -6.08 13.21 22.21
N GLU A 20 -5.85 13.23 23.51
CA GLU A 20 -4.65 13.84 24.11
C GLU A 20 -3.41 13.02 23.75
N SER A 21 -3.49 11.70 23.87
CA SER A 21 -2.42 10.76 23.52
C SER A 21 -2.12 10.79 22.01
N ALA A 22 -3.14 10.83 21.17
CA ALA A 22 -2.95 10.94 19.72
C ALA A 22 -2.23 12.24 19.34
N ARG A 23 -2.61 13.37 19.94
CA ARG A 23 -1.91 14.65 19.76
C ARG A 23 -0.47 14.62 20.29
N ALA A 24 -0.24 13.98 21.44
CA ALA A 24 1.10 13.83 22.01
C ALA A 24 2.02 13.01 21.09
N LEU A 25 1.52 11.91 20.53
CA LEU A 25 2.25 11.08 19.57
C LEU A 25 2.51 11.87 18.27
N ARG A 26 1.50 12.58 17.75
CA ARG A 26 1.63 13.40 16.54
C ARG A 26 2.73 14.47 16.67
N ARG A 27 2.86 15.09 17.83
CA ARG A 27 3.93 16.09 18.09
C ARG A 27 5.35 15.51 18.02
N GLN A 28 5.51 14.20 18.16
CA GLN A 28 6.80 13.51 18.03
C GLN A 28 7.12 13.08 16.60
N MET A 29 6.16 13.22 15.68
CA MET A 29 6.35 12.93 14.28
C MET A 29 6.80 14.15 13.50
N SER A 30 7.56 13.94 12.44
CA SER A 30 7.95 14.96 11.47
C SER A 30 7.34 14.65 10.10
N ASP A 31 6.87 15.68 9.40
CA ASP A 31 6.33 15.50 8.05
C ASP A 31 7.44 15.55 7.02
N VAL A 32 7.41 14.59 6.10
CA VAL A 32 8.29 14.50 4.95
C VAL A 32 7.43 14.62 3.70
N LYS A 33 7.73 15.59 2.85
CA LYS A 33 7.08 15.78 1.55
C LYS A 33 7.93 15.15 0.46
N LEU A 34 7.29 14.48 -0.46
CA LEU A 34 7.92 13.77 -1.56
C LEU A 34 7.24 14.18 -2.87
N SER A 35 8.04 14.52 -3.85
CA SER A 35 7.58 14.66 -5.22
C SER A 35 7.39 13.28 -5.85
N ARG A 36 6.51 13.19 -6.85
CA ARG A 36 6.30 11.97 -7.62
C ARG A 36 7.62 11.35 -8.10
N GLY A 37 7.83 10.06 -7.84
CA GLY A 37 9.03 9.31 -8.20
C GLY A 37 10.19 9.46 -7.22
N GLU A 38 10.09 10.36 -6.24
CA GLU A 38 11.14 10.56 -5.24
C GLU A 38 11.20 9.37 -4.26
N HIS A 39 12.42 8.95 -3.94
CA HIS A 39 12.67 7.88 -2.98
C HIS A 39 12.73 8.44 -1.56
N LEU A 40 11.99 7.81 -0.66
CA LEU A 40 12.06 8.07 0.78
C LEU A 40 13.22 7.32 1.42
N PHE A 41 13.42 6.06 1.01
CA PHE A 41 14.57 5.22 1.36
C PHE A 41 14.73 4.08 0.35
N LEU A 42 15.92 3.48 0.33
CA LEU A 42 16.27 2.37 -0.54
C LEU A 42 16.40 1.06 0.25
N GLU A 43 16.14 -0.07 -0.44
CA GLU A 43 16.44 -1.42 0.07
C GLU A 43 17.90 -1.51 0.50
N GLY A 44 18.17 -2.14 1.64
CA GLY A 44 19.51 -2.30 2.21
C GLY A 44 20.00 -1.13 3.06
N GLN A 45 19.33 0.03 3.07
CA GLN A 45 19.69 1.13 3.98
C GLN A 45 19.29 0.79 5.43
N ASP A 46 19.99 1.38 6.38
CA ASP A 46 19.58 1.31 7.79
C ASP A 46 18.23 2.00 8.00
N GLY A 47 17.42 1.44 8.90
CA GLY A 47 16.08 1.95 9.16
C GLY A 47 15.87 2.26 10.64
N ASP A 48 15.70 3.55 10.93
CA ASP A 48 15.47 4.09 12.29
C ASP A 48 14.06 4.67 12.50
N ARG A 49 13.21 4.64 11.47
CA ARG A 49 11.87 5.27 11.47
C ARG A 49 10.82 4.40 10.82
N LEU A 50 9.61 4.51 11.34
CA LEU A 50 8.39 4.13 10.62
C LEU A 50 7.73 5.38 10.03
N TYR A 51 6.81 5.14 9.09
CA TYR A 51 6.10 6.20 8.38
C TYR A 51 4.61 5.87 8.29
N VAL A 52 3.78 6.90 8.33
CA VAL A 52 2.35 6.84 8.02
C VAL A 52 2.08 7.76 6.83
N VAL A 53 1.41 7.27 5.81
CA VAL A 53 1.01 8.11 4.67
C VAL A 53 -0.09 9.06 5.14
N LEU A 54 0.12 10.37 4.96
CA LEU A 54 -0.87 11.40 5.26
C LEU A 54 -1.67 11.78 4.01
N ASP A 55 -0.99 11.89 2.88
CA ASP A 55 -1.56 12.28 1.60
C ASP A 55 -0.76 11.64 0.46
N GLY A 56 -1.41 11.41 -0.69
CA GLY A 56 -0.79 10.77 -1.83
C GLY A 56 -0.63 9.27 -1.69
N LYS A 57 0.28 8.68 -2.49
CA LYS A 57 0.52 7.24 -2.54
C LYS A 57 2.00 6.91 -2.55
N ILE A 58 2.39 5.91 -1.78
CA ILE A 58 3.76 5.38 -1.69
C ILE A 58 3.74 3.95 -2.22
N LYS A 59 4.71 3.58 -3.04
CA LYS A 59 4.96 2.19 -3.44
C LYS A 59 6.15 1.62 -2.69
N LEU A 60 6.06 0.33 -2.35
CA LEU A 60 7.19 -0.45 -1.87
C LEU A 60 7.65 -1.38 -2.99
N THR A 61 8.94 -1.31 -3.34
CA THR A 61 9.55 -2.13 -4.38
C THR A 61 10.72 -2.93 -3.84
N ARG A 62 11.02 -4.05 -4.47
CA ARG A 62 12.19 -4.85 -4.20
C ARG A 62 12.93 -5.15 -5.49
N ALA A 63 14.25 -4.99 -5.47
CA ALA A 63 15.09 -5.32 -6.60
C ALA A 63 15.52 -6.79 -6.57
N ALA A 64 15.43 -7.47 -7.71
CA ALA A 64 16.06 -8.76 -7.91
C ALA A 64 17.55 -8.58 -8.25
N ALA A 65 18.34 -9.64 -8.10
CA ALA A 65 19.79 -9.61 -8.38
C ALA A 65 20.13 -9.23 -9.85
N ASP A 66 19.20 -9.41 -10.77
CA ASP A 66 19.33 -9.03 -12.19
C ASP A 66 18.89 -7.59 -12.48
N GLY A 67 18.55 -6.82 -11.45
CA GLY A 67 18.13 -5.40 -11.56
C GLY A 67 16.66 -5.21 -11.89
N ARG A 68 15.87 -6.25 -12.07
CA ARG A 68 14.40 -6.13 -12.21
C ARG A 68 13.79 -5.71 -10.88
N GLU A 69 12.87 -4.78 -10.92
CA GLU A 69 12.09 -4.39 -9.76
C GLU A 69 10.76 -5.15 -9.72
N ASN A 70 10.33 -5.51 -8.51
CA ASN A 70 9.01 -6.03 -8.24
C ASN A 70 8.27 -5.07 -7.31
N LEU A 71 7.06 -4.68 -7.68
CA LEU A 71 6.19 -3.86 -6.86
C LEU A 71 5.46 -4.75 -5.84
N LEU A 72 5.79 -4.58 -4.57
CA LEU A 72 5.21 -5.39 -3.50
C LEU A 72 3.80 -4.90 -3.10
N THR A 73 3.63 -3.59 -3.00
CA THR A 73 2.35 -2.95 -2.62
C THR A 73 2.37 -1.46 -2.92
N VAL A 74 1.19 -0.87 -3.00
CA VAL A 74 0.97 0.58 -2.98
C VAL A 74 0.28 0.92 -1.67
N LEU A 75 0.68 1.99 -1.01
CA LEU A 75 0.16 2.44 0.28
C LEU A 75 -0.50 3.80 0.11
N GLY A 76 -1.67 3.97 0.70
CA GLY A 76 -2.45 5.21 0.70
C GLY A 76 -2.59 5.82 2.09
N PRO A 77 -3.36 6.92 2.22
CA PRO A 77 -3.53 7.63 3.48
C PRO A 77 -4.02 6.72 4.64
N GLY A 78 -3.36 6.84 5.80
CA GLY A 78 -3.60 6.03 6.99
C GLY A 78 -2.80 4.72 7.04
N GLU A 79 -2.13 4.33 5.96
CA GLU A 79 -1.32 3.11 5.95
C GLU A 79 0.10 3.38 6.47
N MET A 80 0.63 2.40 7.22
CA MET A 80 1.91 2.47 7.91
C MET A 80 2.93 1.53 7.25
N PHE A 81 4.20 1.96 7.19
CA PHE A 81 5.31 1.17 6.65
C PHE A 81 6.65 1.55 7.28
N GLY A 82 7.68 0.73 7.02
CA GLY A 82 9.03 0.92 7.55
C GLY A 82 9.20 0.46 9.01
N GLU A 83 8.17 -0.14 9.60
CA GLU A 83 8.14 -0.64 10.98
C GLU A 83 9.04 -1.86 11.21
N LEU A 84 9.30 -2.66 10.16
CA LEU A 84 10.05 -3.92 10.31
C LEU A 84 11.44 -3.68 10.88
N SER A 85 12.16 -2.66 10.43
CA SER A 85 13.51 -2.32 10.93
C SER A 85 13.51 -1.85 12.38
N LEU A 86 12.35 -1.47 12.93
CA LEU A 86 12.22 -1.06 14.33
C LEU A 86 12.07 -2.25 15.28
N PHE A 87 11.37 -3.30 14.82
CA PHE A 87 11.13 -4.50 15.62
C PHE A 87 12.22 -5.56 15.44
N ASP A 88 12.80 -5.65 14.25
CA ASP A 88 13.95 -6.49 13.91
C ASP A 88 15.03 -5.60 13.29
N PRO A 89 16.07 -5.19 14.05
CA PRO A 89 17.10 -4.24 13.61
C PRO A 89 17.94 -4.81 12.46
N ARG A 90 17.40 -4.77 11.26
CA ARG A 90 18.02 -5.17 10.01
C ARG A 90 17.84 -4.06 8.97
N PRO A 91 18.64 -4.05 7.93
CA PRO A 91 18.45 -3.12 6.80
C PRO A 91 17.03 -3.17 6.22
N ARG A 92 16.61 -2.07 5.58
CA ARG A 92 15.35 -1.99 4.86
C ARG A 92 15.17 -3.15 3.90
N THR A 93 14.04 -3.84 3.98
CA THR A 93 13.73 -5.01 3.15
C THR A 93 13.18 -4.66 1.77
N SER A 94 12.92 -3.37 1.53
CA SER A 94 12.37 -2.84 0.28
C SER A 94 12.72 -1.36 0.16
N SER A 95 12.66 -0.83 -1.06
CA SER A 95 12.69 0.62 -1.32
C SER A 95 11.28 1.19 -1.19
N ALA A 96 11.17 2.46 -0.77
CA ALA A 96 9.92 3.22 -0.74
C ALA A 96 10.05 4.47 -1.60
N SER A 97 9.10 4.69 -2.51
CA SER A 97 9.05 5.89 -3.36
C SER A 97 7.62 6.36 -3.61
N ALA A 98 7.49 7.64 -3.93
CA ALA A 98 6.21 8.29 -4.15
C ALA A 98 5.62 7.95 -5.53
N VAL A 99 4.38 7.46 -5.58
CA VAL A 99 3.62 7.20 -6.81
C VAL A 99 2.98 8.49 -7.33
N THR A 100 2.51 9.32 -6.41
CA THR A 100 2.02 10.69 -6.62
C THR A 100 2.87 11.64 -5.80
N ASP A 101 2.66 12.95 -5.87
CA ASP A 101 3.13 13.82 -4.79
C ASP A 101 2.52 13.30 -3.49
N ALA A 102 3.32 13.21 -2.43
CA ALA A 102 2.91 12.58 -1.18
C ALA A 102 3.46 13.30 0.05
N THR A 103 2.76 13.15 1.15
CA THR A 103 3.24 13.57 2.47
C THR A 103 3.16 12.38 3.42
N VAL A 104 4.23 12.09 4.13
CA VAL A 104 4.27 11.04 5.16
C VAL A 104 4.67 11.62 6.50
N ALA A 105 4.10 11.10 7.59
CA ALA A 105 4.53 11.38 8.94
C ALA A 105 5.55 10.33 9.38
N ALA A 106 6.73 10.77 9.78
CA ALA A 106 7.85 9.92 10.22
C ALA A 106 7.95 9.91 11.75
N LEU A 107 8.09 8.73 12.34
CA LEU A 107 8.31 8.53 13.78
C LEU A 107 9.56 7.70 14.00
N GLY A 108 10.51 8.22 14.79
CA GLY A 108 11.75 7.53 15.15
C GLY A 108 11.53 6.42 16.18
N HIS A 109 12.43 5.46 16.20
CA HIS A 109 12.42 4.34 17.15
C HIS A 109 12.43 4.80 18.61
N ASP A 110 13.29 5.78 18.94
CA ASP A 110 13.42 6.26 20.32
C ASP A 110 12.13 6.92 20.84
N ALA A 111 11.38 7.58 19.96
CA ALA A 111 10.08 8.14 20.27
C ALA A 111 8.98 7.08 20.38
N LEU A 112 9.01 6.04 19.55
CA LEU A 112 8.02 4.96 19.54
C LEU A 112 8.14 4.04 20.74
N ARG A 113 9.38 3.69 21.13
CA ARG A 113 9.64 2.67 22.17
C ARG A 113 8.93 2.92 23.50
N PRO A 114 8.92 4.14 24.08
CA PRO A 114 8.16 4.43 25.30
C PRO A 114 6.66 4.15 25.13
N TRP A 115 6.07 4.53 24.00
CA TRP A 115 4.67 4.30 23.71
C TRP A 115 4.30 2.82 23.71
N LEU A 116 5.16 1.97 23.15
CA LEU A 116 4.93 0.52 23.12
C LEU A 116 5.02 -0.11 24.51
N LEU A 117 5.90 0.41 25.37
CA LEU A 117 6.09 -0.11 26.73
C LEU A 117 4.99 0.35 27.70
N GLU A 118 4.57 1.60 27.56
CA GLU A 118 3.57 2.21 28.46
C GLU A 118 2.14 1.92 28.06
N ARG A 119 1.91 1.51 26.78
CA ARG A 119 0.59 1.31 26.19
C ARG A 119 0.50 -0.03 25.47
N PRO A 120 0.21 -1.11 26.19
CA PRO A 120 0.11 -2.46 25.60
C PRO A 120 -0.92 -2.57 24.48
N GLU A 121 -1.98 -1.76 24.52
CA GLU A 121 -3.01 -1.67 23.46
C GLU A 121 -2.41 -1.24 22.12
N VAL A 122 -1.51 -0.24 22.10
CA VAL A 122 -0.82 0.20 20.88
C VAL A 122 0.02 -0.95 20.32
N SER A 123 0.77 -1.64 21.17
CA SER A 123 1.55 -2.82 20.77
C SER A 123 0.66 -3.92 20.17
N MET A 124 -0.52 -4.16 20.74
CA MET A 124 -1.46 -5.15 20.24
C MET A 124 -2.02 -4.77 18.87
N HIS A 125 -2.38 -3.50 18.64
CA HIS A 125 -2.86 -3.03 17.34
C HIS A 125 -1.76 -3.12 16.26
N MET A 126 -0.51 -2.83 16.61
CA MET A 126 0.62 -3.03 15.70
C MET A 126 0.84 -4.51 15.35
N LEU A 127 0.76 -5.42 16.34
CA LEU A 127 0.85 -6.86 16.11
C LEU A 127 -0.29 -7.35 15.21
N GLN A 128 -1.52 -6.87 15.41
CA GLN A 128 -2.65 -7.18 14.54
C GLN A 128 -2.43 -6.68 13.11
N ALA A 129 -1.86 -5.48 12.93
CA ALA A 129 -1.53 -4.95 11.61
C ALA A 129 -0.47 -5.82 10.91
N LEU A 130 0.59 -6.22 11.63
CA LEU A 130 1.61 -7.13 11.10
C LEU A 130 1.03 -8.51 10.75
N ALA A 131 0.14 -9.05 11.59
CA ALA A 131 -0.55 -10.32 11.32
C ALA A 131 -1.45 -10.23 10.07
N ARG A 132 -2.17 -9.12 9.87
CA ARG A 132 -2.94 -8.86 8.63
C ARG A 132 -2.01 -8.81 7.41
N ARG A 133 -0.87 -8.12 7.53
CA ARG A 133 0.12 -8.01 6.44
C ARG A 133 0.75 -9.36 6.10
N LEU A 134 1.06 -10.19 7.11
CA LEU A 134 1.56 -11.55 6.90
C LEU A 134 0.52 -12.43 6.17
N ARG A 135 -0.76 -12.39 6.58
CA ARG A 135 -1.83 -13.12 5.87
C ARG A 135 -1.92 -12.69 4.41
N ARG A 136 -1.93 -11.38 4.14
CA ARG A 136 -1.94 -10.87 2.75
C ARG A 136 -0.73 -11.36 1.95
N ALA A 137 0.48 -11.38 2.54
CA ALA A 137 1.66 -11.92 1.88
C ALA A 137 1.54 -13.41 1.55
N ASN A 138 0.96 -14.21 2.46
CA ASN A 138 0.67 -15.62 2.22
C ASN A 138 -0.36 -15.81 1.10
N ASP A 139 -1.41 -15.00 1.06
CA ASP A 139 -2.44 -15.03 0.01
C ASP A 139 -1.82 -14.71 -1.36
N VAL A 140 -0.97 -13.67 -1.45
CA VAL A 140 -0.24 -13.34 -2.69
C VAL A 140 0.65 -14.50 -3.13
N THR A 141 1.35 -15.16 -2.19
CA THR A 141 2.20 -16.32 -2.49
C THR A 141 1.38 -17.48 -3.01
N ALA A 142 0.23 -17.78 -2.40
CA ALA A 142 -0.69 -18.81 -2.86
C ALA A 142 -1.25 -18.49 -4.25
N ASP A 143 -1.59 -17.21 -4.50
CA ASP A 143 -2.09 -16.78 -5.81
C ASP A 143 -1.08 -16.93 -6.94
N LEU A 144 0.21 -16.76 -6.66
CA LEU A 144 1.27 -16.99 -7.64
C LEU A 144 1.34 -18.47 -8.08
N VAL A 145 0.94 -19.39 -7.21
CA VAL A 145 0.96 -20.83 -7.47
C VAL A 145 -0.35 -21.33 -8.07
N PHE A 146 -1.49 -20.89 -7.54
CA PHE A 146 -2.80 -21.50 -7.82
C PHE A 146 -3.72 -20.65 -8.70
N THR A 147 -3.42 -19.36 -8.89
CA THR A 147 -4.29 -18.45 -9.65
C THR A 147 -3.62 -18.06 -10.97
N ASP A 148 -4.34 -18.17 -12.09
CA ASP A 148 -3.83 -17.72 -13.39
C ASP A 148 -3.69 -16.18 -13.47
N VAL A 149 -2.95 -15.67 -14.45
CA VAL A 149 -2.66 -14.23 -14.55
C VAL A 149 -3.92 -13.38 -14.61
N PRO A 150 -4.96 -13.68 -15.43
CA PRO A 150 -6.19 -12.89 -15.42
C PRO A 150 -6.91 -12.90 -14.06
N GLY A 151 -6.87 -14.00 -13.31
CA GLY A 151 -7.40 -14.07 -11.94
C GLY A 151 -6.64 -13.13 -10.99
N ARG A 152 -5.30 -13.15 -11.06
CA ARG A 152 -4.47 -12.23 -10.27
C ARG A 152 -4.69 -10.76 -10.65
N VAL A 153 -4.87 -10.46 -11.94
CA VAL A 153 -5.27 -9.11 -12.39
C VAL A 153 -6.58 -8.69 -11.74
N ALA A 154 -7.61 -9.55 -11.78
CA ALA A 154 -8.89 -9.25 -11.15
C ALA A 154 -8.78 -9.05 -9.62
N LYS A 155 -8.00 -9.89 -8.91
CA LYS A 155 -7.73 -9.73 -7.46
C LYS A 155 -7.05 -8.40 -7.14
N ASN A 156 -5.99 -8.05 -7.88
CA ASN A 156 -5.28 -6.79 -7.67
C ASN A 156 -6.16 -5.56 -7.97
N LEU A 157 -6.98 -5.60 -9.02
CA LEU A 157 -7.93 -4.52 -9.30
C LEU A 157 -8.98 -4.37 -8.19
N LEU A 158 -9.45 -5.47 -7.60
CA LEU A 158 -10.39 -5.43 -6.47
C LEU A 158 -9.73 -4.89 -5.20
N ASP A 159 -8.48 -5.28 -4.89
CA ASP A 159 -7.72 -4.70 -3.77
C ASP A 159 -7.49 -3.19 -3.95
N LEU A 160 -7.11 -2.77 -5.14
CA LEU A 160 -6.96 -1.34 -5.46
C LEU A 160 -8.30 -0.60 -5.40
N ALA A 161 -9.40 -1.25 -5.79
CA ALA A 161 -10.74 -0.68 -5.72
C ALA A 161 -11.24 -0.51 -4.29
N GLU A 162 -10.94 -1.45 -3.39
CA GLU A 162 -11.27 -1.34 -1.98
C GLU A 162 -10.54 -0.17 -1.29
N ARG A 163 -9.32 0.11 -1.71
CA ARG A 163 -8.42 1.09 -1.08
C ARG A 163 -8.46 2.48 -1.70
N PHE A 164 -8.69 2.56 -3.02
CA PHE A 164 -8.59 3.78 -3.81
C PHE A 164 -9.80 4.00 -4.72
N GLY A 165 -10.86 3.23 -4.51
CA GLY A 165 -12.06 3.32 -5.33
C GLY A 165 -13.01 4.40 -4.84
N GLU A 166 -13.54 5.18 -5.78
CA GLU A 166 -14.58 6.17 -5.57
C GLU A 166 -15.82 5.78 -6.38
N GLN A 167 -16.94 5.52 -5.69
CA GLN A 167 -18.19 5.14 -6.35
C GLN A 167 -18.90 6.36 -6.88
N ASP A 168 -19.28 6.34 -8.15
CA ASP A 168 -20.16 7.34 -8.76
C ASP A 168 -21.30 6.70 -9.56
N ARG A 169 -21.98 7.50 -10.42
CA ARG A 169 -23.12 7.04 -11.23
C ARG A 169 -22.72 6.09 -12.35
N ASP A 170 -21.50 6.20 -12.85
CA ASP A 170 -20.99 5.45 -14.00
C ASP A 170 -20.32 4.13 -13.58
N GLY A 171 -19.94 3.99 -12.29
CA GLY A 171 -19.30 2.81 -11.75
C GLY A 171 -18.32 3.11 -10.62
N LEU A 172 -17.38 2.20 -10.38
CA LEU A 172 -16.35 2.35 -9.36
C LEU A 172 -15.04 2.81 -10.02
N HIS A 173 -14.72 4.09 -9.85
CA HIS A 173 -13.47 4.68 -10.33
C HIS A 173 -12.33 4.30 -9.42
N VAL A 174 -11.27 3.72 -9.97
CA VAL A 174 -10.06 3.31 -9.25
C VAL A 174 -8.87 4.07 -9.78
N HIS A 175 -8.47 5.12 -9.08
CA HIS A 175 -7.27 5.91 -9.38
C HIS A 175 -6.06 5.25 -8.75
N HIS A 176 -5.46 4.25 -9.43
CA HIS A 176 -4.29 3.54 -8.91
C HIS A 176 -2.96 4.27 -9.13
N ASP A 177 -2.90 5.22 -10.07
CA ASP A 177 -1.74 6.06 -10.43
C ASP A 177 -0.49 5.32 -10.93
N LEU A 178 -0.58 4.00 -11.07
CA LEU A 178 0.49 3.13 -11.56
C LEU A 178 0.62 3.18 -13.08
N THR A 179 1.82 3.01 -13.58
CA THR A 179 2.09 2.69 -14.98
C THR A 179 1.66 1.25 -15.28
N GLN A 180 1.53 0.90 -16.56
CA GLN A 180 1.25 -0.49 -16.98
C GLN A 180 2.35 -1.47 -16.57
N GLU A 181 3.59 -1.01 -16.49
CA GLU A 181 4.72 -1.80 -16.00
C GLU A 181 4.59 -2.08 -14.50
N GLU A 182 4.32 -1.04 -13.69
CA GLU A 182 4.12 -1.18 -12.26
C GLU A 182 2.90 -2.06 -11.92
N LEU A 183 1.83 -1.97 -12.71
CA LEU A 183 0.67 -2.85 -12.53
C LEU A 183 1.03 -4.31 -12.85
N ALA A 184 1.86 -4.54 -13.87
CA ALA A 184 2.36 -5.87 -14.20
C ALA A 184 3.28 -6.44 -13.10
N GLN A 185 4.15 -5.62 -12.54
CA GLN A 185 4.98 -5.96 -11.38
C GLN A 185 4.13 -6.33 -10.16
N LEU A 186 3.08 -5.55 -9.85
CA LEU A 186 2.17 -5.82 -8.73
C LEU A 186 1.41 -7.15 -8.91
N VAL A 187 1.01 -7.49 -10.15
CA VAL A 187 0.36 -8.77 -10.49
C VAL A 187 1.35 -9.95 -10.50
N GLY A 188 2.65 -9.69 -10.62
CA GLY A 188 3.68 -10.71 -10.77
C GLY A 188 3.61 -11.43 -12.12
N ALA A 189 3.45 -10.66 -13.22
CA ALA A 189 3.37 -11.20 -14.59
C ALA A 189 3.99 -10.22 -15.60
N SER A 190 4.17 -10.67 -16.85
CA SER A 190 4.67 -9.75 -17.89
C SER A 190 3.64 -8.70 -18.24
N ARG A 191 4.09 -7.48 -18.59
CA ARG A 191 3.26 -6.37 -19.05
C ARG A 191 2.31 -6.78 -20.19
N GLU A 192 2.81 -7.57 -21.14
CA GLU A 192 2.01 -8.06 -22.27
C GLU A 192 0.83 -8.92 -21.79
N THR A 193 1.09 -9.87 -20.87
CA THR A 193 0.05 -10.78 -20.35
C THR A 193 -1.00 -10.01 -19.53
N VAL A 194 -0.57 -9.04 -18.71
CA VAL A 194 -1.49 -8.20 -17.92
C VAL A 194 -2.33 -7.33 -18.85
N ASN A 195 -1.73 -6.69 -19.86
CA ASN A 195 -2.48 -5.87 -20.82
C ASN A 195 -3.48 -6.70 -21.63
N LYS A 196 -3.15 -7.95 -21.99
CA LYS A 196 -4.07 -8.86 -22.66
C LYS A 196 -5.28 -9.20 -21.76
N ALA A 197 -5.06 -9.46 -20.47
CA ALA A 197 -6.14 -9.72 -19.52
C ALA A 197 -7.05 -8.48 -19.34
N LEU A 198 -6.45 -7.28 -19.20
CA LEU A 198 -7.19 -6.02 -19.10
C LEU A 198 -8.03 -5.75 -20.36
N ALA A 199 -7.45 -5.95 -21.54
CA ALA A 199 -8.16 -5.78 -22.82
C ALA A 199 -9.33 -6.77 -22.96
N ASP A 200 -9.19 -8.03 -22.53
CA ASP A 200 -10.29 -9.00 -22.49
C ASP A 200 -11.41 -8.55 -21.55
N PHE A 201 -11.08 -8.06 -20.35
CA PHE A 201 -12.08 -7.54 -19.41
C PHE A 201 -12.80 -6.30 -19.96
N ALA A 202 -12.07 -5.42 -20.64
CA ALA A 202 -12.66 -4.24 -21.30
C ALA A 202 -13.58 -4.64 -22.48
N ALA A 203 -13.16 -5.58 -23.32
CA ALA A 203 -13.97 -6.09 -24.43
C ALA A 203 -15.27 -6.76 -23.97
N ARG A 204 -15.26 -7.35 -22.76
CA ARG A 204 -16.46 -7.92 -22.12
C ARG A 204 -17.34 -6.87 -21.42
N GLY A 205 -16.93 -5.61 -21.40
CA GLY A 205 -17.66 -4.54 -20.72
C GLY A 205 -17.59 -4.58 -19.19
N TRP A 206 -16.59 -5.25 -18.59
CA TRP A 206 -16.44 -5.32 -17.13
C TRP A 206 -15.76 -4.09 -16.55
N LEU A 207 -14.91 -3.45 -17.37
CA LEU A 207 -14.18 -2.25 -16.98
C LEU A 207 -13.82 -1.39 -18.21
N GLN A 208 -13.43 -0.14 -17.96
CA GLN A 208 -12.78 0.73 -18.92
C GLN A 208 -11.38 1.10 -18.40
N ILE A 209 -10.39 1.10 -19.30
CA ILE A 209 -8.98 1.33 -18.97
C ILE A 209 -8.63 2.78 -19.34
N SER A 210 -7.99 3.48 -18.41
CA SER A 210 -7.34 4.76 -18.64
C SER A 210 -5.84 4.66 -18.32
N ALA A 211 -5.08 5.72 -18.56
CA ALA A 211 -3.61 5.65 -18.44
C ALA A 211 -3.13 5.24 -17.04
N ARG A 212 -3.84 5.63 -15.99
CA ARG A 212 -3.47 5.42 -14.58
C ARG A 212 -4.68 5.16 -13.67
N SER A 213 -5.79 4.78 -14.27
CA SER A 213 -7.03 4.48 -13.58
C SER A 213 -7.82 3.43 -14.34
N VAL A 214 -8.75 2.81 -13.64
CA VAL A 214 -9.70 1.86 -14.20
C VAL A 214 -11.09 2.24 -13.68
N LEU A 215 -12.09 2.28 -14.58
CA LEU A 215 -13.48 2.35 -14.20
C LEU A 215 -14.06 0.93 -14.22
N ILE A 216 -14.42 0.41 -13.06
CA ILE A 216 -15.05 -0.91 -12.92
C ILE A 216 -16.56 -0.73 -13.13
N LEU A 217 -17.10 -1.37 -14.18
CA LEU A 217 -18.52 -1.34 -14.55
C LEU A 217 -19.28 -2.54 -13.96
N ASP A 218 -18.62 -3.71 -13.86
CA ASP A 218 -19.22 -4.93 -13.30
C ASP A 218 -18.26 -5.59 -12.29
N ILE A 219 -18.38 -5.16 -11.03
CA ILE A 219 -17.55 -5.68 -9.93
C ILE A 219 -17.81 -7.18 -9.67
N GLU A 220 -19.03 -7.66 -9.89
CA GLU A 220 -19.38 -9.06 -9.63
C GLU A 220 -18.72 -10.01 -10.63
N ARG A 221 -18.54 -9.61 -11.88
CA ARG A 221 -17.78 -10.37 -12.87
C ARG A 221 -16.31 -10.46 -12.50
N LEU A 222 -15.71 -9.33 -12.03
CA LEU A 222 -14.34 -9.34 -11.55
C LEU A 222 -14.18 -10.23 -10.32
N ARG A 223 -15.12 -10.17 -9.34
CA ARG A 223 -15.11 -11.05 -8.16
C ARG A 223 -15.17 -12.54 -8.52
N ARG A 224 -15.99 -12.91 -9.50
CA ARG A 224 -16.03 -14.30 -9.97
C ARG A 224 -14.75 -14.73 -10.66
N ARG A 225 -14.09 -13.82 -11.37
CA ARG A 225 -12.84 -14.08 -12.06
C ARG A 225 -11.65 -14.18 -11.10
N ALA A 226 -11.73 -13.53 -9.98
CA ALA A 226 -10.73 -13.50 -8.92
C ALA A 226 -10.70 -14.75 -8.01
N ARG A 227 -11.65 -15.67 -8.19
CA ARG A 227 -11.77 -16.93 -7.40
C ARG A 227 -10.87 -18.03 -7.92
#